data_236f78508300c56878b2d5c5148606ee
#
_entry.id   236f78508300c56878b2d5c5148606ee
#
_cell.length_a   1.000
_cell.length_b   1.000
_cell.length_c   1.000
_cell.angle_alpha   90.00
_cell.angle_beta   90.00
_cell.angle_gamma   90.00
#
_symmetry.space_group_name_H-M   'P 1'
#
loop_
_entity.id
_entity.type
_entity.pdbx_description
1 polymer ?
#
loop_
_entity_poly.entity_id
_entity_poly.type
_entity_poly.pdbx_seq_one_letter_code
_entity_poly.pdbx_strand_id
1 'polypeptide(L)'
;MPRRSLFSLFFGLAFTLFLSLVNLAPALALGGTQLPLNEPAPDFALPSNSGDRDIALSDYRGQWVVLYFYPKDFTSGCTLEAKRFQKDLPQYRAKNTQILGVSVDDVESHAEFCDSEGLKFPLLADTTGAVSKQYSSWLSGMSLRHTYLIDPDGILRDRFLGVQPAIHSREVLARLEELQAVK
;
A
#
# COMPACT_ATOMS: atom_id res chain seq x y z
N MET A 1 10.71 72.57 51.20
CA MET A 1 11.23 71.21 50.96
C MET A 1 10.14 70.45 50.32
N PRO A 2 10.21 70.10 49.00
CA PRO A 2 9.13 69.40 48.29
C PRO A 2 9.33 67.90 48.35
N ARG A 3 8.24 67.19 48.65
CA ARG A 3 8.07 65.72 48.53
C ARG A 3 7.99 65.36 47.10
N ARG A 4 8.90 64.51 46.56
CA ARG A 4 8.80 63.89 45.28
C ARG A 4 8.11 62.49 45.39
N SER A 5 6.93 62.42 44.84
CA SER A 5 6.17 61.19 44.67
C SER A 5 6.77 60.42 43.50
N LEU A 6 7.22 59.14 43.71
CA LEU A 6 7.58 58.21 42.65
C LEU A 6 6.35 57.45 42.29
N PHE A 7 5.83 57.74 41.09
CA PHE A 7 4.87 56.81 40.37
C PHE A 7 5.66 55.72 39.67
N SER A 8 5.57 54.53 40.21
CA SER A 8 6.10 53.34 39.57
C SER A 8 5.07 52.85 38.54
N LEU A 9 5.38 52.99 37.26
CA LEU A 9 4.63 52.41 36.15
C LEU A 9 5.02 50.93 35.99
N PHE A 10 4.13 50.04 36.41
CA PHE A 10 4.20 48.63 36.04
C PHE A 10 3.68 48.46 34.61
N PHE A 11 4.59 48.32 33.64
CA PHE A 11 4.28 47.89 32.30
C PHE A 11 4.16 46.38 32.31
N GLY A 12 2.92 45.87 32.40
CA GLY A 12 2.63 44.45 32.23
C GLY A 12 2.74 44.05 30.77
N LEU A 13 3.83 43.38 30.43
CA LEU A 13 4.02 42.76 29.10
C LEU A 13 3.19 41.47 29.04
N ALA A 14 1.97 41.56 28.54
CA ALA A 14 1.16 40.38 28.20
C ALA A 14 1.76 39.71 26.98
N PHE A 15 2.56 38.67 27.20
CA PHE A 15 3.07 37.79 26.14
C PHE A 15 1.95 36.83 25.74
N THR A 16 1.14 37.22 24.79
CA THR A 16 0.16 36.34 24.16
C THR A 16 0.88 35.32 23.29
N LEU A 17 1.03 34.11 23.82
CA LEU A 17 1.53 32.94 23.09
C LEU A 17 0.47 32.55 22.03
N PHE A 18 0.65 33.02 20.79
CA PHE A 18 -0.13 32.59 19.65
C PHE A 18 0.34 31.20 19.29
N LEU A 19 -0.34 30.16 19.81
CA LEU A 19 -0.12 28.77 19.38
C LEU A 19 -0.69 28.64 17.96
N SER A 20 0.16 28.87 16.97
CA SER A 20 -0.16 28.57 15.59
C SER A 20 -0.33 27.04 15.49
N LEU A 21 -1.56 26.56 15.42
CA LEU A 21 -1.88 25.22 14.95
C LEU A 21 -1.42 25.14 13.50
N VAL A 22 -0.19 24.68 13.30
CA VAL A 22 0.28 24.27 11.99
C VAL A 22 -0.53 23.04 11.63
N ASN A 23 -1.60 23.23 10.85
CA ASN A 23 -2.25 22.12 10.15
C ASN A 23 -1.19 21.55 9.20
N LEU A 24 -0.49 20.49 9.62
CA LEU A 24 0.28 19.66 8.72
C LEU A 24 -0.75 19.00 7.81
N ALA A 25 -0.97 19.59 6.63
CA ALA A 25 -1.66 18.89 5.56
C ALA A 25 -0.88 17.57 5.32
N PRO A 26 -1.57 16.42 5.25
CA PRO A 26 -0.89 15.17 4.97
C PRO A 26 -0.13 15.34 3.64
N ALA A 27 1.16 15.05 3.65
CA ALA A 27 1.96 15.04 2.44
C ALA A 27 1.25 14.13 1.44
N LEU A 28 0.83 14.69 0.30
CA LEU A 28 0.25 13.91 -0.79
C LEU A 28 1.35 12.96 -1.28
N ALA A 29 1.25 11.69 -0.90
CA ALA A 29 2.08 10.65 -1.48
C ALA A 29 1.76 10.53 -2.98
N LEU A 30 2.73 10.10 -3.79
CA LEU A 30 2.46 9.75 -5.18
C LEU A 30 1.26 8.77 -5.21
N GLY A 31 0.27 9.06 -6.03
CA GLY A 31 -0.97 8.26 -6.14
C GLY A 31 -2.19 8.84 -5.41
N GLY A 32 -2.03 9.92 -4.62
CA GLY A 32 -3.16 10.58 -3.94
C GLY A 32 -3.23 10.32 -2.44
N THR A 33 -4.41 10.56 -1.84
CA THR A 33 -4.66 10.33 -0.41
C THR A 33 -4.60 8.85 -0.10
N GLN A 34 -3.74 8.47 0.84
CA GLN A 34 -3.55 7.07 1.23
C GLN A 34 -4.75 6.53 2.00
N LEU A 35 -5.06 5.24 1.77
CA LEU A 35 -6.10 4.53 2.51
C LEU A 35 -5.78 4.50 4.01
N PRO A 36 -6.77 4.68 4.89
CA PRO A 36 -6.56 4.57 6.33
C PRO A 36 -6.23 3.13 6.72
N LEU A 37 -5.32 2.96 7.69
CA LEU A 37 -5.05 1.65 8.29
C LEU A 37 -6.13 1.28 9.29
N ASN A 38 -6.31 -0.03 9.51
CA ASN A 38 -7.30 -0.63 10.40
C ASN A 38 -8.77 -0.39 9.99
N GLU A 39 -8.97 -0.07 8.72
CA GLU A 39 -10.29 0.04 8.09
C GLU A 39 -10.45 -1.05 7.03
N PRO A 40 -11.69 -1.39 6.62
CA PRO A 40 -11.90 -2.33 5.54
C PRO A 40 -11.17 -1.91 4.27
N ALA A 41 -10.38 -2.83 3.70
CA ALA A 41 -9.77 -2.63 2.40
C ALA A 41 -10.88 -2.53 1.33
N PRO A 42 -10.76 -1.62 0.35
CA PRO A 42 -11.70 -1.54 -0.74
C PRO A 42 -11.85 -2.86 -1.48
N ASP A 43 -13.08 -3.37 -1.63
CA ASP A 43 -13.31 -4.61 -2.37
C ASP A 43 -13.22 -4.36 -3.88
N PHE A 44 -12.87 -5.41 -4.61
CA PHE A 44 -12.76 -5.40 -6.07
C PHE A 44 -13.05 -6.80 -6.63
N ALA A 45 -13.33 -6.87 -7.92
CA ALA A 45 -13.32 -8.08 -8.70
C ALA A 45 -12.64 -7.77 -10.03
N LEU A 46 -11.58 -8.53 -10.39
CA LEU A 46 -10.79 -8.33 -11.60
C LEU A 46 -10.55 -9.65 -12.34
N PRO A 47 -10.54 -9.62 -13.68
CA PRO A 47 -10.08 -10.75 -14.48
C PRO A 47 -8.65 -11.14 -14.11
N SER A 48 -8.32 -12.42 -14.20
CA SER A 48 -6.98 -12.92 -13.88
C SER A 48 -6.50 -13.96 -14.88
N ASN A 49 -5.18 -14.17 -14.91
CA ASN A 49 -4.58 -15.28 -15.66
C ASN A 49 -4.86 -16.66 -15.03
N SER A 50 -5.55 -16.74 -13.92
CA SER A 50 -5.77 -17.98 -13.13
C SER A 50 -7.20 -18.45 -13.18
N GLY A 51 -7.73 -18.73 -14.38
CA GLY A 51 -9.06 -19.30 -14.58
C GLY A 51 -10.04 -18.36 -15.27
N ASP A 52 -11.28 -18.85 -15.46
CA ASP A 52 -12.29 -18.20 -16.29
C ASP A 52 -13.20 -17.22 -15.54
N ARG A 53 -12.98 -17.01 -14.25
CA ARG A 53 -13.76 -16.09 -13.42
C ARG A 53 -12.89 -14.96 -12.87
N ASP A 54 -13.51 -13.83 -12.62
CA ASP A 54 -12.88 -12.75 -11.89
C ASP A 54 -12.49 -13.20 -10.48
N ILE A 55 -11.37 -12.66 -9.99
CA ILE A 55 -10.92 -12.83 -8.62
C ILE A 55 -11.35 -11.59 -7.83
N ALA A 56 -12.12 -11.81 -6.76
CA ALA A 56 -12.51 -10.77 -5.82
C ALA A 56 -11.63 -10.82 -4.57
N LEU A 57 -11.40 -9.67 -3.93
CA LEU A 57 -10.72 -9.64 -2.63
C LEU A 57 -11.47 -10.46 -1.58
N SER A 58 -12.80 -10.45 -1.62
CA SER A 58 -13.68 -11.22 -0.74
C SER A 58 -13.50 -12.74 -0.86
N ASP A 59 -12.97 -13.27 -1.96
CA ASP A 59 -12.66 -14.69 -2.12
C ASP A 59 -11.60 -15.20 -1.13
N TYR A 60 -10.83 -14.29 -0.55
CA TYR A 60 -9.72 -14.60 0.36
C TYR A 60 -10.03 -14.33 1.83
N ARG A 61 -11.30 -14.22 2.21
CA ARG A 61 -11.66 -14.16 3.65
C ARG A 61 -11.14 -15.38 4.39
N GLY A 62 -10.57 -15.16 5.57
CA GLY A 62 -9.88 -16.22 6.33
C GLY A 62 -8.39 -16.38 5.99
N GLN A 63 -7.87 -15.66 5.01
CA GLN A 63 -6.44 -15.63 4.64
C GLN A 63 -5.90 -14.20 4.68
N TRP A 64 -4.61 -14.06 4.92
CA TRP A 64 -3.91 -12.81 4.64
C TRP A 64 -3.76 -12.61 3.13
N VAL A 65 -3.80 -11.36 2.70
CA VAL A 65 -3.55 -11.00 1.30
C VAL A 65 -2.40 -9.99 1.23
N VAL A 66 -1.42 -10.30 0.38
CA VAL A 66 -0.43 -9.36 -0.12
C VAL A 66 -0.91 -8.89 -1.49
N LEU A 67 -1.49 -7.70 -1.54
CA LEU A 67 -1.95 -7.07 -2.77
C LEU A 67 -0.88 -6.09 -3.25
N TYR A 68 -0.10 -6.45 -4.27
CA TYR A 68 0.94 -5.58 -4.80
C TYR A 68 0.59 -5.05 -6.19
N PHE A 69 0.71 -3.74 -6.35
CA PHE A 69 0.54 -3.04 -7.62
C PHE A 69 1.91 -2.84 -8.28
N TYR A 70 1.96 -2.97 -9.60
CA TYR A 70 3.18 -2.77 -10.36
C TYR A 70 2.89 -2.15 -11.74
N PRO A 71 3.84 -1.40 -12.34
CA PRO A 71 3.60 -0.63 -13.55
C PRO A 71 3.26 -1.45 -14.78
N LYS A 72 4.03 -2.54 -15.08
CA LYS A 72 3.89 -3.24 -16.34
C LYS A 72 4.64 -4.57 -16.38
N ASP A 73 4.02 -5.58 -17.00
CA ASP A 73 4.64 -6.88 -17.31
C ASP A 73 5.93 -6.72 -18.12
N PHE A 74 6.81 -7.68 -18.04
CA PHE A 74 8.06 -7.80 -18.78
C PHE A 74 9.08 -6.67 -18.56
N THR A 75 8.81 -5.68 -17.71
CA THR A 75 9.82 -4.68 -17.37
C THR A 75 10.78 -5.23 -16.32
N SER A 76 12.05 -4.86 -16.40
CA SER A 76 13.12 -5.42 -15.56
C SER A 76 12.83 -5.33 -14.05
N GLY A 77 12.28 -4.19 -13.60
CA GLY A 77 11.93 -4.01 -12.19
C GLY A 77 10.74 -4.85 -11.74
N CYS A 78 9.68 -4.95 -12.58
CA CYS A 78 8.50 -5.76 -12.27
C CYS A 78 8.84 -7.26 -12.29
N THR A 79 9.63 -7.69 -13.28
CA THR A 79 10.12 -9.07 -13.34
C THR A 79 10.95 -9.43 -12.11
N LEU A 80 11.84 -8.54 -11.67
CA LEU A 80 12.63 -8.78 -10.46
C LEU A 80 11.73 -8.90 -9.22
N GLU A 81 10.75 -8.02 -9.08
CA GLU A 81 9.80 -8.02 -7.95
C GLU A 81 8.97 -9.32 -7.93
N ALA A 82 8.36 -9.68 -9.05
CA ALA A 82 7.57 -10.90 -9.20
C ALA A 82 8.41 -12.16 -8.89
N LYS A 83 9.64 -12.24 -9.38
CA LYS A 83 10.57 -13.34 -9.06
C LYS A 83 10.93 -13.40 -7.58
N ARG A 84 11.04 -12.26 -6.90
CA ARG A 84 11.28 -12.25 -5.45
C ARG A 84 10.08 -12.78 -4.68
N PHE A 85 8.87 -12.35 -5.03
CA PHE A 85 7.65 -12.93 -4.48
C PHE A 85 7.52 -14.43 -4.79
N GLN A 86 7.83 -14.85 -6.02
CA GLN A 86 7.81 -16.27 -6.40
C GLN A 86 8.80 -17.10 -5.58
N LYS A 87 10.01 -16.59 -5.36
CA LYS A 87 11.03 -17.28 -4.55
C LYS A 87 10.56 -17.47 -3.11
N ASP A 88 9.91 -16.47 -2.53
CA ASP A 88 9.48 -16.47 -1.13
C ASP A 88 8.05 -17.03 -0.97
N LEU A 89 7.36 -17.41 -2.06
CA LEU A 89 5.98 -17.91 -2.07
C LEU A 89 5.71 -19.06 -1.08
N PRO A 90 6.62 -20.06 -0.91
CA PRO A 90 6.40 -21.11 0.10
C PRO A 90 6.28 -20.56 1.52
N GLN A 91 7.01 -19.49 1.87
CA GLN A 91 6.95 -18.86 3.18
C GLN A 91 5.62 -18.12 3.39
N TYR A 92 5.14 -17.41 2.36
CA TYR A 92 3.81 -16.78 2.39
C TYR A 92 2.70 -17.81 2.57
N ARG A 93 2.74 -18.92 1.80
CA ARG A 93 1.76 -20.01 1.92
C ARG A 93 1.75 -20.66 3.31
N ALA A 94 2.92 -20.88 3.90
CA ALA A 94 3.06 -21.39 5.25
C ALA A 94 2.44 -20.48 6.33
N LYS A 95 2.25 -19.19 5.98
CA LYS A 95 1.62 -18.17 6.82
C LYS A 95 0.16 -17.89 6.44
N ASN A 96 -0.49 -18.82 5.74
CA ASN A 96 -1.85 -18.67 5.24
C ASN A 96 -2.06 -17.33 4.49
N THR A 97 -1.15 -17.03 3.58
CA THR A 97 -1.13 -15.74 2.88
C THR A 97 -1.15 -15.94 1.36
N GLN A 98 -2.08 -15.27 0.69
CA GLN A 98 -2.18 -15.19 -0.75
C GLN A 98 -1.47 -13.94 -1.28
N ILE A 99 -0.70 -14.09 -2.36
CA ILE A 99 -0.13 -12.98 -3.12
C ILE A 99 -1.01 -12.73 -4.35
N LEU A 100 -1.36 -11.46 -4.58
CA LEU A 100 -2.08 -10.99 -5.76
C LEU A 100 -1.30 -9.82 -6.37
N GLY A 101 -0.92 -9.94 -7.64
CA GLY A 101 -0.32 -8.83 -8.38
C GLY A 101 -1.38 -8.11 -9.22
N VAL A 102 -1.28 -6.79 -9.32
CA VAL A 102 -2.22 -5.96 -10.10
C VAL A 102 -1.46 -5.00 -11.00
N SER A 103 -1.77 -5.01 -12.28
CA SER A 103 -1.32 -3.98 -13.22
C SER A 103 -2.40 -3.63 -14.24
N VAL A 104 -2.11 -2.72 -15.15
CA VAL A 104 -3.03 -2.35 -16.24
C VAL A 104 -2.89 -3.22 -17.48
N ASP A 105 -2.00 -4.19 -17.46
CA ASP A 105 -1.87 -5.16 -18.53
C ASP A 105 -3.12 -6.07 -18.58
N ASP A 106 -3.39 -6.67 -19.71
CA ASP A 106 -4.52 -7.56 -19.90
C ASP A 106 -4.21 -9.00 -19.43
N VAL A 107 -5.23 -9.84 -19.41
CA VAL A 107 -5.14 -11.23 -18.95
C VAL A 107 -4.16 -12.06 -19.80
N GLU A 108 -4.09 -11.80 -21.11
CA GLU A 108 -3.20 -12.51 -22.04
C GLU A 108 -1.74 -12.18 -21.73
N SER A 109 -1.41 -10.91 -21.56
CA SER A 109 -0.09 -10.46 -21.11
C SER A 109 0.31 -11.09 -19.77
N HIS A 110 -0.60 -11.10 -18.80
CA HIS A 110 -0.38 -11.75 -17.50
C HIS A 110 -0.12 -13.25 -17.61
N ALA A 111 -0.84 -13.95 -18.50
CA ALA A 111 -0.63 -15.38 -18.72
C ALA A 111 0.77 -15.63 -19.30
N GLU A 112 1.16 -14.90 -20.34
CA GLU A 112 2.49 -14.98 -20.94
C GLU A 112 3.60 -14.63 -19.94
N PHE A 113 3.40 -13.60 -19.13
CA PHE A 113 4.37 -13.19 -18.11
C PHE A 113 4.52 -14.25 -17.01
N CYS A 114 3.41 -14.82 -16.52
CA CYS A 114 3.45 -15.91 -15.56
C CYS A 114 4.15 -17.14 -16.09
N ASP A 115 3.89 -17.52 -17.33
CA ASP A 115 4.51 -18.69 -17.96
C ASP A 115 6.00 -18.48 -18.17
N SER A 116 6.41 -17.33 -18.69
CA SER A 116 7.83 -17.01 -18.94
C SER A 116 8.67 -16.95 -17.68
N GLU A 117 8.09 -16.43 -16.58
CA GLU A 117 8.81 -16.23 -15.32
C GLU A 117 8.53 -17.32 -14.27
N GLY A 118 7.66 -18.29 -14.60
CA GLY A 118 7.30 -19.41 -13.74
C GLY A 118 6.52 -19.00 -12.49
N LEU A 119 5.72 -17.93 -12.56
CA LEU A 119 4.95 -17.42 -11.42
C LEU A 119 3.80 -18.37 -11.08
N LYS A 120 3.55 -18.60 -9.80
CA LYS A 120 2.52 -19.52 -9.27
C LYS A 120 1.55 -18.81 -8.31
N PHE A 121 1.31 -17.54 -8.55
CA PHE A 121 0.29 -16.72 -7.89
C PHE A 121 -0.44 -15.87 -8.95
N PRO A 122 -1.71 -15.46 -8.72
CA PRO A 122 -2.51 -14.74 -9.68
C PRO A 122 -1.97 -13.33 -9.98
N LEU A 123 -2.06 -12.94 -11.25
CA LEU A 123 -1.98 -11.57 -11.70
C LEU A 123 -3.36 -11.10 -12.17
N LEU A 124 -3.75 -9.89 -11.80
CA LEU A 124 -5.09 -9.34 -11.99
C LEU A 124 -5.05 -8.14 -12.95
N ALA A 125 -5.90 -8.19 -13.97
CA ALA A 125 -5.94 -7.21 -15.06
C ALA A 125 -6.84 -6.02 -14.72
N ASP A 126 -6.27 -4.94 -14.20
CA ASP A 126 -6.95 -3.65 -13.96
C ASP A 126 -6.79 -2.73 -15.17
N THR A 127 -7.23 -3.14 -16.35
CA THR A 127 -7.00 -2.46 -17.63
C THR A 127 -7.51 -1.02 -17.67
N THR A 128 -8.46 -0.66 -16.82
CA THR A 128 -9.00 0.70 -16.68
C THR A 128 -8.28 1.54 -15.62
N GLY A 129 -7.45 0.90 -14.78
CA GLY A 129 -6.82 1.53 -13.63
C GLY A 129 -7.80 1.90 -12.51
N ALA A 130 -9.00 1.32 -12.50
CA ALA A 130 -10.04 1.68 -11.53
C ALA A 130 -9.65 1.26 -10.11
N VAL A 131 -9.18 0.03 -9.96
CA VAL A 131 -8.73 -0.52 -8.67
C VAL A 131 -7.42 0.14 -8.23
N SER A 132 -6.50 0.37 -9.15
CA SER A 132 -5.25 1.11 -8.87
C SER A 132 -5.54 2.52 -8.34
N LYS A 133 -6.54 3.23 -8.89
CA LYS A 133 -6.99 4.54 -8.39
C LYS A 133 -7.63 4.43 -7.01
N GLN A 134 -8.49 3.42 -6.81
CA GLN A 134 -9.16 3.16 -5.53
C GLN A 134 -8.16 2.91 -4.40
N TYR A 135 -7.04 2.25 -4.71
CA TYR A 135 -5.94 1.98 -3.77
C TYR A 135 -4.87 3.09 -3.75
N SER A 136 -5.12 4.26 -4.35
CA SER A 136 -4.13 5.35 -4.42
C SER A 136 -2.77 4.89 -5.01
N SER A 137 -2.82 3.90 -5.88
CA SER A 137 -1.68 3.29 -6.57
C SER A 137 -1.65 3.63 -8.06
N TRP A 138 -2.04 4.86 -8.42
CA TRP A 138 -2.21 5.28 -9.81
C TRP A 138 -1.42 6.55 -10.13
N LEU A 139 -0.74 6.55 -11.28
CA LEU A 139 -0.12 7.74 -11.84
C LEU A 139 -0.05 7.64 -13.37
N SER A 140 -0.61 8.63 -14.06
CA SER A 140 -0.39 8.86 -15.51
C SER A 140 -0.56 7.59 -16.39
N GLY A 141 -1.58 6.79 -16.15
CA GLY A 141 -1.91 5.64 -16.99
C GLY A 141 -1.29 4.31 -16.57
N MET A 142 -0.64 4.25 -15.40
CA MET A 142 -0.06 3.01 -14.87
C MET A 142 -0.21 2.90 -13.37
N SER A 143 -0.11 1.68 -12.86
CA SER A 143 -0.06 1.42 -11.43
C SER A 143 1.31 1.82 -10.86
N LEU A 144 1.29 2.38 -9.64
CA LEU A 144 2.50 2.63 -8.85
C LEU A 144 2.95 1.34 -8.15
N ARG A 145 4.21 1.29 -7.69
CA ARG A 145 4.71 0.19 -6.87
C ARG A 145 4.30 0.35 -5.42
N HIS A 146 3.05 0.05 -5.13
CA HIS A 146 2.49 0.04 -3.79
C HIS A 146 2.05 -1.36 -3.42
N THR A 147 2.19 -1.73 -2.16
CA THR A 147 1.73 -3.02 -1.65
C THR A 147 0.93 -2.83 -0.38
N TYR A 148 -0.10 -3.62 -0.22
CA TYR A 148 -1.04 -3.59 0.88
C TYR A 148 -1.10 -4.94 1.56
N LEU A 149 -0.99 -4.96 2.90
CA LEU A 149 -1.24 -6.13 3.73
C LEU A 149 -2.66 -6.08 4.27
N ILE A 150 -3.46 -7.07 3.91
CA ILE A 150 -4.86 -7.17 4.28
C ILE A 150 -5.03 -8.45 5.11
N ASP A 151 -5.68 -8.34 6.25
CA ASP A 151 -5.87 -9.46 7.16
C ASP A 151 -7.03 -10.38 6.76
N PRO A 152 -7.21 -11.53 7.46
CA PRO A 152 -8.30 -12.49 7.17
C PRO A 152 -9.72 -11.91 7.23
N ASP A 153 -9.93 -10.84 7.97
CA ASP A 153 -11.21 -10.13 8.06
C ASP A 153 -11.39 -9.09 6.94
N GLY A 154 -10.38 -8.90 6.10
CA GLY A 154 -10.36 -7.92 5.01
C GLY A 154 -10.01 -6.51 5.46
N ILE A 155 -9.37 -6.37 6.60
CA ILE A 155 -8.94 -5.09 7.14
C ILE A 155 -7.53 -4.78 6.65
N LEU A 156 -7.30 -3.55 6.18
CA LEU A 156 -5.99 -3.07 5.77
C LEU A 156 -5.10 -2.85 6.99
N ARG A 157 -4.04 -3.65 7.12
CA ARG A 157 -3.15 -3.61 8.29
C ARG A 157 -1.86 -2.85 8.07
N ASP A 158 -1.34 -2.85 6.85
CA ASP A 158 -0.16 -2.07 6.51
C ASP A 158 -0.08 -1.78 5.01
N ARG A 159 0.82 -0.86 4.63
CA ARG A 159 1.09 -0.48 3.23
C ARG A 159 2.54 -0.11 3.02
N PHE A 160 3.06 -0.44 1.85
CA PHE A 160 4.40 -0.08 1.39
C PHE A 160 4.26 0.78 0.13
N LEU A 161 4.88 1.95 0.13
CA LEU A 161 4.73 2.93 -0.95
C LEU A 161 6.06 3.13 -1.66
N GLY A 162 6.07 3.03 -2.99
CA GLY A 162 7.26 3.27 -3.79
C GLY A 162 8.41 2.30 -3.51
N VAL A 163 8.11 1.02 -3.48
CA VAL A 163 9.00 -0.05 -3.01
C VAL A 163 10.19 -0.34 -3.94
N GLN A 164 11.24 -0.95 -3.37
CA GLN A 164 12.41 -1.43 -4.10
C GLN A 164 12.27 -2.91 -4.48
N PRO A 165 12.14 -3.26 -5.78
CA PRO A 165 11.87 -4.63 -6.23
C PRO A 165 12.81 -5.71 -5.67
N ALA A 166 14.08 -5.39 -5.46
CA ALA A 166 15.10 -6.37 -5.06
C ALA A 166 14.92 -6.95 -3.65
N ILE A 167 14.33 -6.17 -2.73
CA ILE A 167 14.22 -6.53 -1.30
C ILE A 167 12.77 -6.62 -0.83
N HIS A 168 11.83 -6.10 -1.62
CA HIS A 168 10.45 -5.85 -1.22
C HIS A 168 9.73 -7.08 -0.66
N SER A 169 9.81 -8.24 -1.33
CA SER A 169 9.16 -9.47 -0.84
C SER A 169 9.58 -9.83 0.58
N ARG A 170 10.84 -9.65 0.95
CA ARG A 170 11.33 -9.92 2.31
C ARG A 170 10.88 -8.90 3.34
N GLU A 171 10.80 -7.62 2.94
CA GLU A 171 10.25 -6.57 3.82
C GLU A 171 8.79 -6.83 4.14
N VAL A 172 7.99 -7.19 3.13
CA VAL A 172 6.58 -7.56 3.30
C VAL A 172 6.44 -8.80 4.19
N LEU A 173 7.26 -9.84 3.96
CA LEU A 173 7.23 -11.07 4.75
C LEU A 173 7.57 -10.83 6.22
N ALA A 174 8.60 -10.03 6.51
CA ALA A 174 8.98 -9.66 7.87
C ALA A 174 7.84 -8.90 8.57
N ARG A 175 7.22 -7.95 7.88
CA ARG A 175 6.10 -7.20 8.43
C ARG A 175 4.86 -8.04 8.68
N LEU A 176 4.57 -8.98 7.79
CA LEU A 176 3.49 -9.97 7.95
C LEU A 176 3.71 -10.82 9.21
N GLU A 177 4.94 -11.26 9.47
CA GLU A 177 5.31 -12.00 10.68
C GLU A 177 5.04 -11.21 11.95
N GLU A 178 5.43 -9.93 11.98
CA GLU A 178 5.15 -9.04 13.10
C GLU A 178 3.64 -8.91 13.36
N LEU A 179 2.85 -8.67 12.28
CA LEU A 179 1.40 -8.50 12.40
C LEU A 179 0.69 -9.77 12.87
N GLN A 180 1.17 -10.95 12.46
CA GLN A 180 0.64 -12.24 12.91
C GLN A 180 1.04 -12.62 14.34
N ALA A 181 2.13 -12.05 14.86
CA ALA A 181 2.56 -12.29 16.23
C ALA A 181 1.76 -11.49 17.27
N VAL A 182 1.10 -10.42 16.87
CA VAL A 182 0.25 -9.59 17.73
C VAL A 182 -1.18 -10.16 17.68
N LYS A 183 -1.46 -11.10 18.59
CA LYS A 183 -2.81 -11.67 18.82
C LYS A 183 -3.44 -11.09 20.06
#